data_186576753351ae5667b9bcfc6ad9ead6
#
_entry.id   186576753351ae5667b9bcfc6ad9ead6
#
_cell.length_a   1.000
_cell.length_b   1.000
_cell.length_c   1.000
_cell.angle_alpha   90.00
_cell.angle_beta   90.00
_cell.angle_gamma   90.00
#
_symmetry.space_group_name_H-M   'P 1'
#
loop_
_entity.id
_entity.type
_entity.pdbx_description
1 polymer ?
#
loop_
_entity_poly.entity_id
_entity_poly.type
_entity_poly.pdbx_seq_one_letter_code
_entity_poly.pdbx_strand_id
1 'polypeptide(L)'
;MKKFRYLTLIAAACLLFSSCSGETEAPADTTIPVETEPAAEPYTVLANGASDYVIIRPDIMDDRALSALLEFRKSIKEKYSVELPVKTDWTKENKDNNTVTSDESVLEILIGDTNRAETRALAEEYPDLKSGYVIKAVNGKIVIWGTDTASLTLALNQFAAEMLGDSSITVPGDYLRVWDLTGEGMPLDLIANNYTLICPQSAPDRVWNAANLFAKNIEDLSGVKPAVQADSKSSTSGKEILVGNTNRAESAAVGEILYMDYTIRISGDKIILLGGSPLATQSAIEKFLSLLKTGVISTLDSDFEYSSNYHELIADSIALNIDSFVPKWSSDFTVPAWMTDYEEKLYALTSPSGRMASDSHRGDVQNYPENSIPGILSAIMLGADVVEIDIRLTKDNIMVLMHDASLKRTTDWNQKKGKNGLPTSDQIADWTYEELCELRLLYDGKATDCIIPTMYEAALLFAGRSQIHFDCKVDDIDVNSDVFLLAEATDSKESFVYYYGISTMVKWQSLNKSDESFKQFVTKMSKYLSMSGHALRKRNFEMIEKHGDHIDGWKKGWNEGYKMTFTNKVYDFSKYLAANEGPIALP
;
A
#
# COMPACT_ATOMS: atom_id res chain seq x y z
N MET A 1 -23.06 -13.96 -8.83
CA MET A 1 -22.69 -14.44 -10.17
C MET A 1 -22.00 -13.30 -10.92
N LYS A 2 -20.73 -13.05 -10.66
CA LYS A 2 -19.78 -12.28 -11.49
C LYS A 2 -18.37 -12.68 -11.04
N LYS A 3 -17.96 -13.89 -11.31
CA LYS A 3 -16.57 -14.34 -11.32
C LYS A 3 -16.23 -14.63 -12.78
N PHE A 4 -15.06 -14.26 -13.20
CA PHE A 4 -14.42 -14.37 -14.53
C PHE A 4 -14.36 -13.05 -15.31
N ARG A 5 -13.29 -12.28 -15.06
CA ARG A 5 -12.72 -11.34 -16.03
C ARG A 5 -11.26 -10.92 -15.71
N TYR A 6 -10.39 -11.83 -15.29
CA TYR A 6 -8.96 -11.49 -15.10
C TYR A 6 -7.99 -12.55 -15.66
N LEU A 7 -8.35 -13.20 -16.78
CA LEU A 7 -7.43 -14.17 -17.41
C LEU A 7 -7.28 -14.00 -18.93
N THR A 8 -7.59 -12.84 -19.51
CA THR A 8 -7.59 -12.71 -20.97
C THR A 8 -6.76 -11.54 -21.53
N LEU A 9 -5.76 -11.04 -20.81
CA LEU A 9 -4.93 -9.92 -21.31
C LEU A 9 -3.42 -10.22 -21.44
N ILE A 10 -2.98 -11.47 -21.26
CA ILE A 10 -1.56 -11.86 -21.46
C ILE A 10 -1.33 -12.63 -22.78
N ALA A 11 -2.36 -12.93 -23.55
CA ALA A 11 -2.25 -13.74 -24.78
C ALA A 11 -2.20 -12.96 -26.11
N ALA A 12 -2.12 -11.62 -26.10
CA ALA A 12 -2.22 -10.81 -27.32
C ALA A 12 -0.92 -10.17 -27.84
N ALA A 13 0.23 -10.46 -27.23
CA ALA A 13 1.51 -9.82 -27.62
C ALA A 13 2.45 -10.69 -28.48
N CYS A 14 2.05 -11.88 -28.91
CA CYS A 14 2.91 -12.82 -29.67
C CYS A 14 2.48 -13.15 -31.09
N LEU A 15 1.78 -12.28 -31.80
CA LEU A 15 1.48 -12.52 -33.22
C LEU A 15 1.50 -11.23 -34.03
N LEU A 16 2.68 -10.77 -34.45
CA LEU A 16 2.88 -9.93 -35.64
C LEU A 16 4.39 -9.84 -36.00
N PHE A 17 4.95 -10.93 -36.50
CA PHE A 17 6.06 -10.84 -37.45
C PHE A 17 5.90 -11.96 -38.48
N SER A 18 5.33 -11.62 -39.59
CA SER A 18 5.43 -12.41 -40.81
C SER A 18 5.31 -11.49 -42.01
N SER A 19 6.30 -11.64 -42.87
CA SER A 19 6.40 -11.29 -44.28
C SER A 19 6.70 -9.85 -44.68
N CYS A 20 7.96 -9.67 -45.12
CA CYS A 20 8.24 -9.00 -46.37
C CYS A 20 9.40 -9.73 -47.10
N SER A 21 9.04 -10.42 -48.15
CA SER A 21 9.96 -11.00 -49.11
C SER A 21 10.46 -9.93 -50.08
N GLY A 22 11.77 -9.81 -50.19
CA GLY A 22 12.43 -9.02 -51.23
C GLY A 22 13.72 -9.76 -51.63
N GLU A 23 13.68 -10.43 -52.77
CA GLU A 23 14.82 -11.09 -53.39
C GLU A 23 15.81 -10.06 -53.90
N THR A 24 17.08 -10.22 -53.52
CA THR A 24 18.23 -9.71 -54.31
C THR A 24 19.35 -10.72 -54.19
N GLU A 25 19.88 -11.09 -55.40
CA GLU A 25 20.90 -12.10 -55.64
C GLU A 25 22.22 -11.85 -54.90
N ALA A 26 22.80 -12.95 -54.38
CA ALA A 26 24.09 -12.98 -53.67
C ALA A 26 25.26 -13.25 -54.62
N PRO A 27 26.46 -12.73 -54.30
CA PRO A 27 27.70 -13.21 -54.93
C PRO A 27 28.27 -14.42 -54.16
N ALA A 28 28.93 -15.30 -54.91
CA ALA A 28 29.39 -16.61 -54.55
C ALA A 28 30.30 -16.71 -53.32
N ASP A 29 30.03 -17.72 -52.57
CA ASP A 29 30.53 -18.19 -51.31
C ASP A 29 31.89 -18.89 -51.41
N THR A 30 32.76 -18.55 -50.42
CA THR A 30 33.88 -19.39 -50.00
C THR A 30 33.74 -19.64 -48.49
N THR A 31 32.88 -20.62 -48.16
CA THR A 31 32.73 -21.09 -46.79
C THR A 31 33.88 -22.00 -46.38
N ILE A 32 34.65 -21.56 -45.39
CA ILE A 32 35.40 -22.44 -44.49
C ILE A 32 34.37 -23.10 -43.58
N PRO A 33 34.38 -24.43 -43.40
CA PRO A 33 33.46 -25.05 -42.41
C PRO A 33 33.83 -24.59 -41.01
N VAL A 34 32.97 -23.82 -40.39
CA VAL A 34 32.99 -23.61 -38.93
C VAL A 34 32.49 -24.95 -38.36
N GLU A 35 33.34 -25.68 -37.65
CA GLU A 35 32.94 -26.74 -36.77
C GLU A 35 31.95 -26.15 -35.74
N THR A 36 30.68 -26.41 -35.96
CA THR A 36 29.69 -26.10 -34.92
C THR A 36 29.89 -27.12 -33.81
N GLU A 37 30.23 -26.66 -32.61
CA GLU A 37 30.18 -27.48 -31.40
C GLU A 37 28.81 -28.17 -31.34
N PRO A 38 28.76 -29.46 -30.97
CA PRO A 38 27.48 -30.18 -30.86
C PRO A 38 26.59 -29.44 -29.86
N ALA A 39 25.35 -29.15 -30.24
CA ALA A 39 24.37 -28.53 -29.36
C ALA A 39 24.27 -29.34 -28.05
N ALA A 40 24.33 -28.62 -26.91
CA ALA A 40 24.25 -29.27 -25.60
C ALA A 40 22.92 -30.05 -25.45
N GLU A 41 23.00 -31.25 -24.91
CA GLU A 41 21.80 -32.13 -24.73
C GLU A 41 20.76 -31.40 -23.86
N PRO A 42 19.46 -31.44 -24.26
CA PRO A 42 18.41 -30.76 -23.55
C PRO A 42 18.11 -31.41 -22.18
N TYR A 43 17.74 -30.62 -21.21
CA TYR A 43 17.30 -31.08 -19.89
C TYR A 43 15.80 -31.35 -19.87
N THR A 44 15.43 -32.62 -19.67
CA THR A 44 14.01 -33.01 -19.52
C THR A 44 13.61 -32.84 -18.05
N VAL A 45 12.96 -31.72 -17.73
CA VAL A 45 12.51 -31.40 -16.38
C VAL A 45 11.27 -32.20 -16.02
N LEU A 46 10.35 -32.38 -16.98
CA LEU A 46 9.11 -33.17 -16.79
C LEU A 46 8.71 -33.81 -18.10
N ALA A 47 8.44 -35.14 -18.07
CA ALA A 47 7.88 -35.86 -19.20
C ALA A 47 7.05 -37.07 -18.72
N ASN A 48 6.07 -37.47 -19.51
CA ASN A 48 5.21 -38.63 -19.24
C ASN A 48 4.54 -38.63 -17.87
N GLY A 49 4.21 -37.43 -17.35
CA GLY A 49 3.58 -37.27 -16.04
C GLY A 49 4.51 -37.54 -14.85
N ALA A 50 5.83 -37.45 -15.04
CA ALA A 50 6.83 -37.62 -13.96
C ALA A 50 7.99 -36.62 -14.07
N SER A 51 8.66 -36.36 -12.95
CA SER A 51 9.82 -35.51 -12.87
C SER A 51 10.73 -36.00 -11.73
N ASP A 52 12.03 -35.99 -11.97
CA ASP A 52 13.08 -36.25 -10.97
C ASP A 52 13.65 -34.94 -10.39
N TYR A 53 13.17 -33.78 -10.85
CA TYR A 53 13.64 -32.49 -10.40
C TYR A 53 13.03 -32.07 -9.06
N VAL A 54 13.83 -31.38 -8.27
CA VAL A 54 13.44 -30.78 -7.00
C VAL A 54 13.65 -29.27 -7.09
N ILE A 55 12.69 -28.48 -6.65
CA ILE A 55 12.86 -27.03 -6.52
C ILE A 55 13.64 -26.75 -5.24
N ILE A 56 14.72 -26.00 -5.37
CA ILE A 56 15.53 -25.51 -4.24
C ILE A 56 15.39 -23.99 -4.14
N ARG A 57 15.12 -23.50 -2.94
CA ARG A 57 15.04 -22.07 -2.61
C ARG A 57 15.94 -21.71 -1.44
N PRO A 58 16.29 -20.42 -1.24
CA PRO A 58 16.93 -19.97 -0.01
C PRO A 58 16.12 -20.35 1.24
N ASP A 59 16.79 -20.67 2.35
CA ASP A 59 16.12 -20.94 3.63
C ASP A 59 15.30 -19.73 4.08
N ILE A 60 15.89 -18.53 3.99
CA ILE A 60 15.19 -17.25 4.19
C ILE A 60 14.87 -16.66 2.81
N MET A 61 13.60 -16.51 2.49
CA MET A 61 13.09 -15.93 1.25
C MET A 61 11.99 -14.94 1.60
N ASP A 62 11.98 -13.80 0.94
CA ASP A 62 10.89 -12.83 1.03
C ASP A 62 9.52 -13.47 0.71
N ASP A 63 8.49 -13.12 1.46
CA ASP A 63 7.15 -13.74 1.35
C ASP A 63 6.53 -13.63 -0.04
N ARG A 64 6.83 -12.56 -0.79
CA ARG A 64 6.35 -12.37 -2.16
C ARG A 64 7.12 -13.23 -3.15
N ALA A 65 8.45 -13.31 -2.99
CA ALA A 65 9.26 -14.24 -3.78
C ALA A 65 8.80 -15.68 -3.54
N LEU A 66 8.51 -16.04 -2.28
CA LEU A 66 7.93 -17.34 -1.93
C LEU A 66 6.57 -17.55 -2.57
N SER A 67 5.68 -16.56 -2.54
CA SER A 67 4.37 -16.63 -3.19
C SER A 67 4.50 -16.83 -4.69
N ALA A 68 5.39 -16.09 -5.37
CA ALA A 68 5.65 -16.26 -6.81
C ALA A 68 6.17 -17.68 -7.14
N LEU A 69 7.09 -18.21 -6.32
CA LEU A 69 7.56 -19.59 -6.44
C LEU A 69 6.42 -20.60 -6.29
N LEU A 70 5.53 -20.41 -5.30
CA LEU A 70 4.41 -21.32 -5.05
C LEU A 70 3.37 -21.27 -6.18
N GLU A 71 3.10 -20.10 -6.76
CA GLU A 71 2.24 -19.96 -7.96
C GLU A 71 2.88 -20.62 -9.18
N PHE A 72 4.19 -20.45 -9.39
CA PHE A 72 4.93 -21.18 -10.44
C PHE A 72 4.79 -22.71 -10.28
N ARG A 73 5.02 -23.24 -9.07
CA ARG A 73 4.83 -24.67 -8.77
C ARG A 73 3.39 -25.12 -9.01
N LYS A 74 2.42 -24.29 -8.63
CA LYS A 74 0.98 -24.55 -8.81
C LYS A 74 0.63 -24.63 -10.30
N SER A 75 1.15 -23.74 -11.14
CA SER A 75 0.92 -23.78 -12.58
C SER A 75 1.43 -25.09 -13.22
N ILE A 76 2.57 -25.60 -12.76
CA ILE A 76 3.08 -26.92 -13.18
C ILE A 76 2.09 -28.03 -12.75
N LYS A 77 1.65 -28.02 -11.50
CA LYS A 77 0.71 -29.01 -10.97
C LYS A 77 -0.63 -29.00 -11.72
N GLU A 78 -1.18 -27.82 -11.99
CA GLU A 78 -2.45 -27.67 -12.71
C GLU A 78 -2.34 -28.16 -14.16
N LYS A 79 -1.21 -27.86 -14.82
CA LYS A 79 -1.03 -28.23 -16.24
C LYS A 79 -0.68 -29.70 -16.45
N TYR A 80 0.16 -30.29 -15.60
CA TYR A 80 0.71 -31.64 -15.82
C TYR A 80 0.27 -32.65 -14.78
N SER A 81 -0.49 -32.25 -13.75
CA SER A 81 -0.86 -33.12 -12.61
C SER A 81 0.35 -33.66 -11.83
N VAL A 82 1.50 -33.00 -11.91
CA VAL A 82 2.75 -33.35 -11.23
C VAL A 82 3.10 -32.24 -10.23
N GLU A 83 3.41 -32.65 -9.00
CA GLU A 83 3.81 -31.73 -7.95
C GLU A 83 5.30 -31.84 -7.68
N LEU A 84 6.08 -30.82 -8.07
CA LEU A 84 7.50 -30.77 -7.81
C LEU A 84 7.76 -30.56 -6.31
N PRO A 85 8.62 -31.37 -5.67
CA PRO A 85 9.04 -31.12 -4.29
C PRO A 85 9.74 -29.77 -4.16
N VAL A 86 9.47 -29.02 -3.09
CA VAL A 86 10.21 -27.79 -2.74
C VAL A 86 10.98 -28.04 -1.47
N LYS A 87 12.27 -27.74 -1.49
CA LYS A 87 13.18 -27.80 -0.34
C LYS A 87 13.91 -26.48 -0.17
N THR A 88 14.37 -26.20 1.05
CA THR A 88 15.31 -25.12 1.28
C THR A 88 16.74 -25.57 1.00
N ASP A 89 17.63 -24.64 0.77
CA ASP A 89 19.05 -24.88 0.59
C ASP A 89 19.80 -25.10 1.92
N TRP A 90 19.09 -24.99 3.06
CA TRP A 90 19.65 -25.22 4.39
C TRP A 90 20.03 -26.69 4.61
N THR A 91 21.22 -26.91 5.13
CA THR A 91 21.66 -28.22 5.60
C THR A 91 22.30 -28.07 6.98
N LYS A 92 22.52 -29.19 7.69
CA LYS A 92 23.23 -29.18 9.00
C LYS A 92 24.66 -28.72 8.89
N GLU A 93 25.28 -28.91 7.73
CA GLU A 93 26.66 -28.58 7.40
C GLU A 93 26.80 -27.08 7.07
N ASN A 94 25.77 -26.43 6.56
CA ASN A 94 25.77 -25.02 6.16
C ASN A 94 24.89 -24.14 7.05
N LYS A 95 24.98 -24.31 8.36
CA LYS A 95 24.15 -23.57 9.35
C LYS A 95 24.13 -22.06 9.18
N ASP A 96 25.18 -21.48 8.62
CA ASP A 96 25.34 -20.04 8.41
C ASP A 96 24.94 -19.62 6.98
N ASN A 97 24.44 -20.54 6.17
CA ASN A 97 24.10 -20.34 4.75
C ASN A 97 25.27 -19.81 3.87
N ASN A 98 26.50 -19.83 4.40
CA ASN A 98 27.70 -19.32 3.72
C ASN A 98 28.50 -20.44 3.01
N THR A 99 28.18 -21.70 3.29
CA THR A 99 28.90 -22.84 2.69
C THR A 99 28.25 -23.14 1.33
N VAL A 100 29.02 -22.93 0.28
CA VAL A 100 28.61 -23.27 -1.09
C VAL A 100 28.57 -24.78 -1.24
N THR A 101 27.47 -25.31 -1.75
CA THR A 101 27.32 -26.75 -2.02
C THR A 101 27.22 -27.00 -3.51
N SER A 102 27.83 -28.05 -4.00
CA SER A 102 27.72 -28.51 -5.39
C SER A 102 27.54 -30.04 -5.39
N ASP A 103 26.53 -30.49 -6.12
CA ASP A 103 26.30 -31.91 -6.45
C ASP A 103 25.72 -31.99 -7.86
N GLU A 104 26.56 -32.33 -8.82
CA GLU A 104 26.18 -32.43 -10.23
C GLU A 104 25.26 -33.62 -10.53
N SER A 105 25.16 -34.59 -9.61
CA SER A 105 24.28 -35.75 -9.77
C SER A 105 22.79 -35.46 -9.44
N VAL A 106 22.50 -34.30 -8.84
CA VAL A 106 21.16 -33.93 -8.39
C VAL A 106 20.50 -33.00 -9.40
N LEU A 107 19.30 -33.36 -9.85
CA LEU A 107 18.49 -32.54 -10.75
C LEU A 107 17.69 -31.50 -9.95
N GLU A 108 18.08 -30.24 -10.05
CA GLU A 108 17.52 -29.14 -9.25
C GLU A 108 17.05 -27.98 -10.13
N ILE A 109 15.92 -27.36 -9.75
CA ILE A 109 15.53 -26.02 -10.20
C ILE A 109 15.86 -25.07 -9.05
N LEU A 110 16.92 -24.27 -9.23
CA LEU A 110 17.42 -23.33 -8.25
C LEU A 110 16.70 -21.98 -8.41
N ILE A 111 15.93 -21.57 -7.42
CA ILE A 111 15.11 -20.35 -7.50
C ILE A 111 15.57 -19.34 -6.43
N GLY A 112 15.99 -18.16 -6.89
CA GLY A 112 16.50 -17.08 -6.06
C GLY A 112 17.96 -17.28 -5.66
N ASP A 113 18.40 -16.60 -4.60
CA ASP A 113 19.79 -16.57 -4.16
C ASP A 113 20.16 -17.77 -3.28
N THR A 114 20.19 -18.97 -3.89
CA THR A 114 20.52 -20.20 -3.20
C THR A 114 22.02 -20.32 -2.91
N ASN A 115 22.40 -21.17 -1.94
CA ASN A 115 23.79 -21.47 -1.63
C ASN A 115 24.44 -22.51 -2.58
N ARG A 116 23.81 -22.81 -3.72
CA ARG A 116 24.38 -23.68 -4.73
C ARG A 116 25.48 -22.99 -5.52
N ALA A 117 26.52 -23.76 -5.90
CA ALA A 117 27.65 -23.25 -6.68
C ALA A 117 27.20 -22.57 -7.97
N GLU A 118 26.21 -23.15 -8.63
CA GLU A 118 25.68 -22.64 -9.90
C GLU A 118 25.00 -21.27 -9.72
N THR A 119 24.27 -21.05 -8.64
CA THR A 119 23.68 -19.74 -8.32
C THR A 119 24.76 -18.71 -8.00
N ARG A 120 25.75 -19.08 -7.20
CA ARG A 120 26.87 -18.18 -6.82
C ARG A 120 27.71 -17.78 -8.03
N ALA A 121 28.06 -18.76 -8.87
CA ALA A 121 28.78 -18.49 -10.12
C ALA A 121 28.00 -17.55 -11.04
N LEU A 122 26.68 -17.72 -11.12
CA LEU A 122 25.82 -16.84 -11.93
C LEU A 122 25.83 -15.39 -11.41
N ALA A 123 25.69 -15.21 -10.10
CA ALA A 123 25.76 -13.87 -9.50
C ALA A 123 27.14 -13.20 -9.71
N GLU A 124 28.23 -13.97 -9.71
CA GLU A 124 29.57 -13.49 -10.03
C GLU A 124 29.78 -13.19 -11.53
N GLU A 125 29.08 -13.92 -12.42
CA GLU A 125 29.13 -13.71 -13.87
C GLU A 125 28.44 -12.42 -14.30
N TYR A 126 27.42 -11.94 -13.52
CA TYR A 126 26.62 -10.75 -13.82
C TYR A 126 26.70 -9.68 -12.71
N PRO A 127 27.90 -9.18 -12.35
CA PRO A 127 28.06 -8.26 -11.21
C PRO A 127 27.47 -6.87 -11.48
N ASP A 128 27.31 -6.50 -12.75
CA ASP A 128 26.80 -5.20 -13.18
C ASP A 128 25.27 -5.16 -13.40
N LEU A 129 24.60 -6.32 -13.32
CA LEU A 129 23.15 -6.41 -13.44
C LEU A 129 22.50 -5.79 -12.19
N LYS A 130 21.98 -4.57 -12.29
CA LYS A 130 21.39 -3.81 -11.17
C LYS A 130 19.90 -4.08 -10.99
N SER A 131 19.16 -4.28 -12.07
CA SER A 131 17.74 -4.63 -12.04
C SER A 131 17.43 -5.54 -13.20
N GLY A 132 17.16 -6.81 -12.93
CA GLY A 132 16.92 -7.80 -13.96
C GLY A 132 17.05 -9.22 -13.45
N TYR A 133 17.07 -10.17 -14.39
CA TYR A 133 17.16 -11.58 -14.06
C TYR A 133 18.03 -12.36 -15.05
N VAL A 134 18.48 -13.52 -14.60
CA VAL A 134 19.13 -14.52 -15.46
C VAL A 134 18.45 -15.88 -15.24
N ILE A 135 18.15 -16.57 -16.32
CA ILE A 135 17.75 -17.97 -16.33
C ILE A 135 18.79 -18.75 -17.12
N LYS A 136 19.40 -19.77 -16.51
CA LYS A 136 20.49 -20.52 -17.14
C LYS A 136 20.35 -22.02 -16.88
N ALA A 137 20.51 -22.81 -17.91
CA ALA A 137 20.68 -24.24 -17.81
C ALA A 137 22.18 -24.55 -17.65
N VAL A 138 22.57 -25.25 -16.60
CA VAL A 138 23.97 -25.56 -16.30
C VAL A 138 24.10 -26.78 -15.39
N ASN A 139 25.02 -27.70 -15.71
CA ASN A 139 25.33 -28.90 -14.90
C ASN A 139 24.09 -29.75 -14.53
N GLY A 140 23.14 -29.94 -15.45
CA GLY A 140 21.90 -30.67 -15.17
C GLY A 140 20.86 -29.89 -14.35
N LYS A 141 21.12 -28.64 -14.01
CA LYS A 141 20.26 -27.77 -13.21
C LYS A 141 19.72 -26.61 -14.01
N ILE A 142 18.60 -26.06 -13.53
CA ILE A 142 18.02 -24.82 -14.04
C ILE A 142 18.16 -23.76 -12.95
N VAL A 143 18.90 -22.69 -13.22
CA VAL A 143 19.04 -21.57 -12.30
C VAL A 143 18.10 -20.45 -12.74
N ILE A 144 17.20 -20.02 -11.86
CA ILE A 144 16.29 -18.87 -12.05
C ILE A 144 16.62 -17.85 -10.97
N TRP A 145 17.38 -16.82 -11.34
CA TRP A 145 17.91 -15.82 -10.42
C TRP A 145 17.46 -14.42 -10.81
N GLY A 146 17.13 -13.60 -9.84
CA GLY A 146 16.77 -12.19 -10.02
C GLY A 146 17.47 -11.30 -8.99
N THR A 147 17.80 -10.08 -9.37
CA THR A 147 18.47 -9.10 -8.50
C THR A 147 17.63 -8.66 -7.32
N ASP A 148 16.30 -8.77 -7.43
CA ASP A 148 15.32 -8.48 -6.39
C ASP A 148 14.06 -9.35 -6.56
N THR A 149 13.12 -9.25 -5.62
CA THR A 149 11.85 -10.01 -5.66
C THR A 149 11.03 -9.78 -6.93
N ALA A 150 10.99 -8.54 -7.45
CA ALA A 150 10.25 -8.22 -8.67
C ALA A 150 10.89 -8.88 -9.90
N SER A 151 12.21 -8.78 -10.01
CA SER A 151 13.00 -9.42 -11.08
C SER A 151 12.90 -10.95 -11.03
N LEU A 152 12.95 -11.55 -9.83
CA LEU A 152 12.76 -13.00 -9.67
C LEU A 152 11.36 -13.45 -10.08
N THR A 153 10.32 -12.69 -9.73
CA THR A 153 8.94 -12.97 -10.15
C THR A 153 8.80 -12.91 -11.67
N LEU A 154 9.42 -11.91 -12.30
CA LEU A 154 9.45 -11.81 -13.76
C LEU A 154 10.18 -12.99 -14.40
N ALA A 155 11.31 -13.42 -13.83
CA ALA A 155 12.05 -14.61 -14.30
C ALA A 155 11.21 -15.88 -14.25
N LEU A 156 10.48 -16.11 -13.15
CA LEU A 156 9.59 -17.26 -12.99
C LEU A 156 8.45 -17.26 -14.03
N ASN A 157 7.84 -16.10 -14.26
CA ASN A 157 6.79 -15.93 -15.26
C ASN A 157 7.33 -16.16 -16.69
N GLN A 158 8.51 -15.64 -16.98
CA GLN A 158 9.17 -15.81 -18.28
C GLN A 158 9.52 -17.28 -18.54
N PHE A 159 10.12 -17.94 -17.54
CA PHE A 159 10.42 -19.37 -17.64
C PHE A 159 9.16 -20.21 -17.86
N ALA A 160 8.09 -19.91 -17.12
CA ALA A 160 6.81 -20.58 -17.30
C ALA A 160 6.25 -20.37 -18.70
N ALA A 161 6.28 -19.13 -19.22
CA ALA A 161 5.76 -18.80 -20.55
C ALA A 161 6.52 -19.50 -21.67
N GLU A 162 7.85 -19.63 -21.55
CA GLU A 162 8.70 -20.24 -22.58
C GLU A 162 8.78 -21.77 -22.50
N MET A 163 8.79 -22.33 -21.28
CA MET A 163 9.15 -23.74 -21.05
C MET A 163 7.98 -24.67 -20.73
N LEU A 164 6.83 -24.14 -20.28
CA LEU A 164 5.66 -24.98 -19.99
C LEU A 164 4.94 -25.38 -21.29
N GLY A 165 5.50 -26.33 -22.03
CA GLY A 165 4.93 -26.93 -23.25
C GLY A 165 3.65 -27.73 -22.97
N ASP A 166 3.04 -28.35 -24.00
CA ASP A 166 1.74 -29.01 -23.86
C ASP A 166 1.80 -30.29 -23.04
N SER A 167 2.86 -31.07 -23.13
CA SER A 167 2.97 -32.40 -22.47
C SER A 167 4.27 -32.61 -21.69
N SER A 168 5.23 -31.71 -21.80
CA SER A 168 6.54 -31.82 -21.16
C SER A 168 7.13 -30.43 -20.85
N ILE A 169 8.14 -30.43 -19.97
CA ILE A 169 9.02 -29.28 -19.72
C ILE A 169 10.41 -29.73 -20.14
N THR A 170 10.90 -29.18 -21.26
CA THR A 170 12.22 -29.47 -21.80
C THR A 170 12.97 -28.17 -22.02
N VAL A 171 14.16 -28.05 -21.42
CA VAL A 171 14.98 -26.85 -21.46
C VAL A 171 16.22 -27.15 -22.30
N PRO A 172 16.57 -26.36 -23.34
CA PRO A 172 17.81 -26.54 -24.07
C PRO A 172 19.03 -26.56 -23.12
N GLY A 173 20.01 -27.42 -23.38
CA GLY A 173 21.16 -27.58 -22.49
C GLY A 173 22.08 -26.36 -22.42
N ASP A 174 22.02 -25.51 -23.44
CA ASP A 174 22.69 -24.22 -23.56
C ASP A 174 21.75 -23.01 -23.28
N TYR A 175 20.58 -23.25 -22.69
CA TYR A 175 19.63 -22.19 -22.45
C TYR A 175 20.18 -21.10 -21.54
N LEU A 176 20.17 -19.87 -22.06
CA LEU A 176 20.52 -18.65 -21.33
C LEU A 176 19.54 -17.54 -21.69
N ARG A 177 18.90 -16.98 -20.69
CA ARG A 177 18.04 -15.80 -20.81
C ARG A 177 18.52 -14.75 -19.83
N VAL A 178 18.96 -13.62 -20.35
CA VAL A 178 19.34 -12.44 -19.55
C VAL A 178 18.35 -11.33 -19.85
N TRP A 179 17.85 -10.69 -18.83
CA TRP A 179 17.01 -9.50 -18.93
C TRP A 179 17.58 -8.42 -18.02
N ASP A 180 18.11 -7.37 -18.62
CA ASP A 180 18.62 -6.19 -17.92
C ASP A 180 17.66 -5.03 -18.14
N LEU A 181 16.92 -4.65 -17.09
CA LEU A 181 15.96 -3.54 -17.12
C LEU A 181 16.64 -2.17 -17.29
N THR A 182 17.95 -2.10 -17.10
CA THR A 182 18.77 -0.88 -17.23
C THR A 182 19.61 -0.86 -18.51
N GLY A 183 19.51 -1.90 -19.35
CA GLY A 183 20.23 -2.00 -20.64
C GLY A 183 19.91 -0.82 -21.58
N GLU A 184 20.80 -0.53 -22.52
CA GLU A 184 20.64 0.58 -23.49
C GLU A 184 19.29 0.48 -24.22
N GLY A 185 18.53 1.59 -24.23
CA GLY A 185 17.21 1.67 -24.84
C GLY A 185 16.07 1.06 -24.01
N MET A 186 16.37 0.45 -22.85
CA MET A 186 15.33 -0.03 -21.93
C MET A 186 14.67 1.15 -21.20
N PRO A 187 13.41 0.98 -20.70
CA PRO A 187 12.66 2.08 -20.08
C PRO A 187 13.41 2.83 -18.97
N LEU A 188 14.14 2.14 -18.10
CA LEU A 188 14.90 2.80 -17.02
C LEU A 188 16.08 3.60 -17.55
N ASP A 189 16.79 3.09 -18.57
CA ASP A 189 17.86 3.81 -19.26
C ASP A 189 17.33 5.04 -20.01
N LEU A 190 16.21 4.89 -20.74
CA LEU A 190 15.57 6.01 -21.43
C LEU A 190 15.12 7.10 -20.47
N ILE A 191 14.54 6.74 -19.31
CA ILE A 191 14.15 7.70 -18.27
C ILE A 191 15.38 8.42 -17.73
N ALA A 192 16.42 7.68 -17.37
CA ALA A 192 17.64 8.23 -16.80
C ALA A 192 18.31 9.28 -17.71
N ASN A 193 18.39 8.99 -18.99
CA ASN A 193 19.16 9.77 -19.95
C ASN A 193 18.35 10.83 -20.73
N ASN A 194 17.03 10.68 -20.83
CA ASN A 194 16.22 11.49 -21.74
C ASN A 194 15.06 12.24 -21.08
N TYR A 195 14.62 11.84 -19.88
CA TYR A 195 13.45 12.44 -19.24
C TYR A 195 13.83 13.39 -18.11
N THR A 196 13.01 14.44 -17.95
CA THR A 196 13.04 15.33 -16.79
C THR A 196 11.74 15.19 -16.00
N LEU A 197 11.82 15.01 -14.68
CA LEU A 197 10.65 15.04 -13.81
C LEU A 197 10.21 16.50 -13.60
N ILE A 198 8.95 16.76 -13.84
CA ILE A 198 8.35 18.09 -13.71
C ILE A 198 7.29 18.05 -12.60
N CYS A 199 7.50 18.86 -11.57
CA CYS A 199 6.56 19.02 -10.47
C CYS A 199 5.94 20.42 -10.48
N PRO A 200 4.67 20.60 -10.04
CA PRO A 200 4.11 21.93 -9.83
C PRO A 200 4.98 22.74 -8.86
N GLN A 201 5.21 24.03 -9.16
CA GLN A 201 5.96 24.92 -8.26
C GLN A 201 5.34 24.99 -6.85
N SER A 202 4.01 24.87 -6.75
CA SER A 202 3.23 24.89 -5.53
C SER A 202 2.95 23.52 -4.92
N ALA A 203 3.54 22.44 -5.46
CA ALA A 203 3.30 21.10 -4.93
C ALA A 203 3.78 21.00 -3.47
N PRO A 204 3.04 20.25 -2.62
CA PRO A 204 3.49 19.93 -1.26
C PRO A 204 4.82 19.18 -1.24
N ASP A 205 5.53 19.27 -0.11
CA ASP A 205 6.83 18.61 0.09
C ASP A 205 6.77 17.10 -0.18
N ARG A 206 5.68 16.43 0.16
CA ARG A 206 5.47 15.01 -0.16
C ARG A 206 5.68 14.70 -1.65
N VAL A 207 5.10 15.48 -2.54
CA VAL A 207 5.22 15.27 -4.00
C VAL A 207 6.65 15.49 -4.46
N TRP A 208 7.32 16.54 -3.96
CA TRP A 208 8.72 16.82 -4.26
C TRP A 208 9.64 15.72 -3.73
N ASN A 209 9.40 15.23 -2.51
CA ASN A 209 10.17 14.15 -1.89
C ASN A 209 10.00 12.85 -2.68
N ALA A 210 8.77 12.49 -3.06
CA ALA A 210 8.50 11.30 -3.87
C ALA A 210 9.17 11.36 -5.25
N ALA A 211 9.11 12.51 -5.95
CA ALA A 211 9.79 12.70 -7.23
C ALA A 211 11.32 12.62 -7.11
N ASN A 212 11.90 13.21 -6.06
CA ASN A 212 13.34 13.13 -5.81
C ASN A 212 13.78 11.70 -5.43
N LEU A 213 12.96 10.97 -4.65
CA LEU A 213 13.22 9.58 -4.32
C LEU A 213 13.14 8.69 -5.56
N PHE A 214 12.16 8.91 -6.44
CA PHE A 214 12.11 8.22 -7.73
C PHE A 214 13.37 8.47 -8.55
N ALA A 215 13.78 9.74 -8.71
CA ALA A 215 15.02 10.09 -9.42
C ALA A 215 16.26 9.42 -8.81
N LYS A 216 16.30 9.30 -7.47
CA LYS A 216 17.37 8.58 -6.76
C LYS A 216 17.32 7.07 -7.03
N ASN A 217 16.14 6.45 -7.03
CA ASN A 217 15.98 5.03 -7.37
C ASN A 217 16.46 4.75 -8.82
N ILE A 218 16.16 5.65 -9.77
CA ILE A 218 16.65 5.53 -11.14
C ILE A 218 18.20 5.65 -11.18
N GLU A 219 18.78 6.60 -10.44
CA GLU A 219 20.24 6.74 -10.32
C GLU A 219 20.90 5.48 -9.74
N ASP A 220 20.32 4.90 -8.69
CA ASP A 220 20.86 3.69 -8.06
C ASP A 220 20.85 2.48 -8.99
N LEU A 221 19.89 2.43 -9.92
CA LEU A 221 19.75 1.36 -10.91
C LEU A 221 20.62 1.61 -12.16
N SER A 222 20.58 2.81 -12.73
CA SER A 222 21.18 3.12 -14.05
C SER A 222 22.54 3.83 -13.95
N GLY A 223 22.90 4.35 -12.77
CA GLY A 223 24.07 5.22 -12.60
C GLY A 223 23.86 6.68 -13.02
N VAL A 224 22.68 7.03 -13.56
CA VAL A 224 22.36 8.39 -14.04
C VAL A 224 21.09 8.89 -13.35
N LYS A 225 21.17 10.09 -12.76
CA LYS A 225 20.05 10.72 -12.09
C LYS A 225 19.27 11.62 -13.02
N PRO A 226 17.99 11.36 -13.31
CA PRO A 226 17.16 12.30 -14.06
C PRO A 226 16.96 13.60 -13.26
N ALA A 227 16.88 14.74 -13.97
CA ALA A 227 16.64 16.02 -13.32
C ALA A 227 15.21 16.13 -12.79
N VAL A 228 15.04 16.81 -11.65
CA VAL A 228 13.72 17.17 -11.08
C VAL A 228 13.61 18.68 -11.08
N GLN A 229 12.57 19.24 -11.70
CA GLN A 229 12.39 20.68 -11.91
C GLN A 229 10.96 21.13 -11.64
N ALA A 230 10.81 22.40 -11.27
CA ALA A 230 9.50 23.02 -11.20
C ALA A 230 8.96 23.29 -12.63
N ASP A 231 7.66 23.12 -12.79
CA ASP A 231 6.95 23.39 -14.06
C ASP A 231 7.08 24.83 -14.53
N SER A 232 7.24 25.79 -13.60
CA SER A 232 7.47 27.21 -13.88
C SER A 232 8.88 27.51 -14.43
N LYS A 233 9.84 26.58 -14.29
CA LYS A 233 11.25 26.76 -14.68
C LYS A 233 11.65 25.94 -15.90
N SER A 234 10.81 25.02 -16.34
CA SER A 234 11.08 24.14 -17.47
C SER A 234 10.37 24.62 -18.73
N SER A 235 11.04 24.47 -19.90
CA SER A 235 10.39 24.65 -21.20
C SER A 235 9.38 23.52 -21.42
N THR A 236 8.33 23.79 -22.20
CA THR A 236 7.27 22.81 -22.49
C THR A 236 7.65 21.75 -23.54
N SER A 237 8.87 21.83 -24.10
CA SER A 237 9.37 20.90 -25.11
C SER A 237 10.31 19.86 -24.51
N GLY A 238 10.16 18.61 -24.91
CA GLY A 238 11.04 17.50 -24.52
C GLY A 238 10.32 16.36 -23.84
N LYS A 239 11.08 15.33 -23.50
CA LYS A 239 10.59 14.15 -22.76
C LYS A 239 10.46 14.49 -21.28
N GLU A 240 9.24 14.45 -20.76
CA GLU A 240 8.95 14.85 -19.38
C GLU A 240 8.12 13.77 -18.65
N ILE A 241 8.45 13.58 -17.37
CA ILE A 241 7.58 12.86 -16.42
C ILE A 241 6.83 13.93 -15.61
N LEU A 242 5.54 14.07 -15.85
CA LEU A 242 4.68 15.06 -15.21
C LEU A 242 4.15 14.47 -13.90
N VAL A 243 4.59 15.03 -12.78
CA VAL A 243 4.27 14.55 -11.44
C VAL A 243 3.27 15.49 -10.78
N GLY A 244 2.03 15.02 -10.60
CA GLY A 244 0.95 15.84 -10.10
C GLY A 244 0.37 16.79 -11.16
N ASN A 245 -0.45 17.74 -10.70
CA ASN A 245 -1.16 18.68 -11.59
C ASN A 245 -0.23 19.83 -12.04
N THR A 246 0.62 19.57 -13.03
CA THR A 246 1.55 20.54 -13.59
C THR A 246 0.84 21.54 -14.51
N ASN A 247 1.53 22.62 -14.90
CA ASN A 247 1.04 23.60 -15.88
C ASN A 247 1.11 23.09 -17.35
N ARG A 248 1.25 21.78 -17.56
CA ARG A 248 1.26 21.14 -18.88
C ARG A 248 -0.18 20.81 -19.32
N ALA A 249 -0.45 20.95 -20.62
CA ALA A 249 -1.75 20.61 -21.20
C ALA A 249 -2.12 19.13 -20.98
N GLU A 250 -1.13 18.26 -21.00
CA GLU A 250 -1.27 16.82 -20.80
C GLU A 250 -1.73 16.47 -19.37
N SER A 251 -1.24 17.16 -18.33
CA SER A 251 -1.76 17.03 -16.97
C SER A 251 -3.21 17.48 -16.88
N ALA A 252 -3.53 18.64 -17.48
CA ALA A 252 -4.89 19.18 -17.48
C ALA A 252 -5.89 18.29 -18.26
N ALA A 253 -5.44 17.60 -19.31
CA ALA A 253 -6.24 16.71 -20.13
C ALA A 253 -6.68 15.42 -19.41
N VAL A 254 -6.06 15.07 -18.28
CA VAL A 254 -6.47 13.90 -17.47
C VAL A 254 -7.85 14.09 -16.87
N GLY A 255 -8.22 15.32 -16.51
CA GLY A 255 -9.45 15.62 -15.81
C GLY A 255 -9.36 15.44 -14.29
N GLU A 256 -10.51 15.36 -13.63
CA GLU A 256 -10.63 15.20 -12.19
C GLU A 256 -10.34 13.74 -11.79
N ILE A 257 -9.50 13.57 -10.77
CA ILE A 257 -9.23 12.28 -10.14
C ILE A 257 -9.74 12.34 -8.70
N LEU A 258 -10.43 11.28 -8.27
CA LEU A 258 -10.97 11.20 -6.91
C LEU A 258 -9.84 11.12 -5.88
N TYR A 259 -10.07 11.61 -4.67
CA TYR A 259 -9.04 11.89 -3.66
C TYR A 259 -8.03 10.76 -3.41
N MET A 260 -8.51 9.51 -3.32
CA MET A 260 -7.65 8.35 -3.06
C MET A 260 -7.06 7.74 -4.32
N ASP A 261 -7.62 8.05 -5.50
CA ASP A 261 -7.23 7.43 -6.76
C ASP A 261 -6.10 8.15 -7.46
N TYR A 262 -5.46 7.46 -8.37
CA TYR A 262 -4.40 7.98 -9.23
C TYR A 262 -4.43 7.35 -10.61
N THR A 263 -3.76 8.00 -11.57
CA THR A 263 -3.54 7.48 -12.92
C THR A 263 -2.08 7.59 -13.34
N ILE A 264 -1.67 6.65 -14.18
CA ILE A 264 -0.38 6.59 -14.86
C ILE A 264 -0.70 6.54 -16.35
N ARG A 265 -0.19 7.47 -17.14
CA ARG A 265 -0.33 7.48 -18.60
C ARG A 265 1.01 7.71 -19.27
N ILE A 266 1.29 6.94 -20.33
CA ILE A 266 2.40 7.19 -21.25
C ILE A 266 1.77 7.61 -22.57
N SER A 267 2.09 8.81 -23.05
CA SER A 267 1.56 9.35 -24.30
C SER A 267 2.65 10.16 -25.01
N GLY A 268 3.19 9.60 -26.07
CA GLY A 268 4.30 10.17 -26.80
C GLY A 268 5.52 10.47 -25.91
N ASP A 269 5.96 11.71 -25.89
CA ASP A 269 7.12 12.16 -25.08
C ASP A 269 6.76 12.50 -23.61
N LYS A 270 5.52 12.22 -23.17
CA LYS A 270 5.04 12.55 -21.81
C LYS A 270 4.64 11.31 -21.05
N ILE A 271 5.05 11.26 -19.79
CA ILE A 271 4.60 10.30 -18.79
C ILE A 271 3.89 11.09 -17.71
N ILE A 272 2.63 10.77 -17.43
CA ILE A 272 1.80 11.50 -16.46
C ILE A 272 1.59 10.60 -15.25
N LEU A 273 1.96 11.08 -14.07
CA LEU A 273 1.80 10.44 -12.77
C LEU A 273 0.97 11.37 -11.89
N LEU A 274 -0.34 11.18 -11.86
CA LEU A 274 -1.27 12.12 -11.26
C LEU A 274 -2.22 11.42 -10.29
N GLY A 275 -2.32 11.92 -9.08
CA GLY A 275 -3.28 11.47 -8.07
C GLY A 275 -4.26 12.56 -7.66
N GLY A 276 -5.40 12.17 -7.10
CA GLY A 276 -6.40 13.10 -6.54
C GLY A 276 -5.91 13.79 -5.25
N SER A 277 -4.81 13.31 -4.67
CA SER A 277 -4.14 13.92 -3.52
C SER A 277 -2.62 13.80 -3.64
N PRO A 278 -1.83 14.51 -2.79
CA PRO A 278 -0.39 14.34 -2.74
C PRO A 278 0.04 12.90 -2.44
N LEU A 279 -0.66 12.23 -1.53
CA LEU A 279 -0.39 10.84 -1.17
C LEU A 279 -0.70 9.89 -2.34
N ALA A 280 -1.83 10.07 -3.02
CA ALA A 280 -2.18 9.32 -4.23
C ALA A 280 -1.18 9.58 -5.38
N THR A 281 -0.64 10.81 -5.50
CA THR A 281 0.43 11.12 -6.47
C THR A 281 1.73 10.37 -6.14
N GLN A 282 2.09 10.27 -4.86
CA GLN A 282 3.22 9.42 -4.43
C GLN A 282 2.97 7.95 -4.82
N SER A 283 1.76 7.43 -4.58
CA SER A 283 1.40 6.05 -4.96
C SER A 283 1.50 5.83 -6.47
N ALA A 284 1.12 6.82 -7.29
CA ALA A 284 1.32 6.75 -8.75
C ALA A 284 2.81 6.59 -9.13
N ILE A 285 3.70 7.34 -8.47
CA ILE A 285 5.15 7.28 -8.70
C ILE A 285 5.70 5.91 -8.32
N GLU A 286 5.35 5.41 -7.15
CA GLU A 286 5.80 4.10 -6.64
C GLU A 286 5.28 2.96 -7.51
N LYS A 287 4.01 3.03 -7.90
CA LYS A 287 3.41 2.07 -8.83
C LYS A 287 4.09 2.08 -10.19
N PHE A 288 4.38 3.27 -10.73
CA PHE A 288 5.08 3.40 -12.01
C PHE A 288 6.46 2.73 -11.95
N LEU A 289 7.26 2.99 -10.91
CA LEU A 289 8.54 2.32 -10.71
C LEU A 289 8.39 0.79 -10.60
N SER A 290 7.37 0.32 -9.90
CA SER A 290 7.06 -1.11 -9.80
C SER A 290 6.72 -1.72 -11.15
N LEU A 291 5.91 -1.03 -11.98
CA LEU A 291 5.53 -1.50 -13.32
C LEU A 291 6.73 -1.57 -14.27
N LEU A 292 7.67 -0.61 -14.16
CA LEU A 292 8.95 -0.66 -14.87
C LEU A 292 9.79 -1.85 -14.44
N LYS A 293 9.98 -2.04 -13.13
CA LYS A 293 10.80 -3.13 -12.57
C LYS A 293 10.23 -4.53 -12.85
N THR A 294 8.92 -4.65 -12.91
CA THR A 294 8.25 -5.94 -13.22
C THR A 294 8.07 -6.18 -14.72
N GLY A 295 8.58 -5.28 -15.59
CA GLY A 295 8.51 -5.42 -17.04
C GLY A 295 7.09 -5.28 -17.62
N VAL A 296 6.08 -4.90 -16.81
CA VAL A 296 4.73 -4.59 -17.31
C VAL A 296 4.80 -3.41 -18.28
N ILE A 297 5.62 -2.41 -17.96
CA ILE A 297 6.01 -1.36 -18.89
C ILE A 297 7.38 -1.75 -19.45
N SER A 298 7.37 -2.40 -20.61
CA SER A 298 8.58 -2.87 -21.32
C SER A 298 9.10 -1.87 -22.36
N THR A 299 8.28 -0.92 -22.78
CA THR A 299 8.66 0.18 -23.71
C THR A 299 7.98 1.47 -23.26
N LEU A 300 8.60 2.64 -23.57
CA LEU A 300 8.01 3.97 -23.33
C LEU A 300 7.34 4.55 -24.59
N ASP A 301 7.37 3.82 -25.70
CA ASP A 301 6.77 4.25 -26.99
C ASP A 301 5.31 3.80 -27.14
N SER A 302 4.79 3.04 -26.18
CA SER A 302 3.40 2.54 -26.18
C SER A 302 2.46 3.51 -25.46
N ASP A 303 1.24 3.65 -25.95
CA ASP A 303 0.15 4.24 -25.18
C ASP A 303 -0.20 3.29 -24.01
N PHE A 304 0.19 3.68 -22.83
CA PHE A 304 -0.06 2.92 -21.60
C PHE A 304 -0.96 3.74 -20.66
N GLU A 305 -2.00 3.11 -20.14
CA GLU A 305 -2.87 3.73 -19.14
C GLU A 305 -3.16 2.72 -18.02
N TYR A 306 -3.01 3.20 -16.79
CA TYR A 306 -3.38 2.50 -15.57
C TYR A 306 -4.07 3.49 -14.63
N SER A 307 -5.19 3.11 -14.04
CA SER A 307 -5.87 3.89 -12.98
C SER A 307 -6.17 2.99 -11.80
N SER A 308 -6.00 3.50 -10.60
CA SER A 308 -6.48 2.86 -9.38
C SER A 308 -8.00 2.99 -9.26
N ASN A 309 -8.60 2.22 -8.38
CA ASN A 309 -10.05 2.16 -8.17
C ASN A 309 -10.44 2.12 -6.68
N TYR A 310 -9.69 2.79 -5.82
CA TYR A 310 -9.93 2.75 -4.37
C TYR A 310 -11.32 3.25 -3.98
N HIS A 311 -11.86 4.24 -4.70
CA HIS A 311 -13.24 4.70 -4.46
C HIS A 311 -14.28 3.65 -4.84
N GLU A 312 -14.00 2.78 -5.81
CA GLU A 312 -14.90 1.66 -6.13
C GLU A 312 -14.92 0.61 -5.02
N LEU A 313 -13.78 0.40 -4.34
CA LEU A 313 -13.67 -0.55 -3.23
C LEU A 313 -14.52 -0.14 -2.01
N ILE A 314 -14.78 1.14 -1.85
CA ILE A 314 -15.60 1.68 -0.76
C ILE A 314 -17.01 2.10 -1.19
N ALA A 315 -17.43 1.84 -2.43
CA ALA A 315 -18.69 2.34 -2.99
C ALA A 315 -19.93 1.92 -2.17
N ASP A 316 -19.89 0.77 -1.51
CA ASP A 316 -20.96 0.24 -0.66
C ASP A 316 -20.80 0.63 0.83
N SER A 317 -19.86 1.53 1.16
CA SER A 317 -19.62 1.94 2.54
C SER A 317 -20.82 2.68 3.13
N ILE A 318 -21.11 2.42 4.40
CA ILE A 318 -22.14 3.13 5.19
C ILE A 318 -21.83 4.65 5.23
N ALA A 319 -20.55 5.03 5.22
CA ALA A 319 -20.14 6.43 5.24
C ALA A 319 -20.66 7.22 4.04
N LEU A 320 -20.89 6.56 2.89
CA LEU A 320 -21.45 7.16 1.69
C LEU A 320 -23.00 7.16 1.68
N ASN A 321 -23.63 6.42 2.60
CA ASN A 321 -25.09 6.33 2.74
C ASN A 321 -25.51 6.26 4.22
N ILE A 322 -25.11 7.27 5.00
CA ILE A 322 -25.32 7.33 6.46
C ILE A 322 -26.77 7.30 6.89
N ASP A 323 -27.70 7.81 6.08
CA ASP A 323 -29.12 7.88 6.44
C ASP A 323 -29.79 6.51 6.56
N SER A 324 -29.17 5.45 6.02
CA SER A 324 -29.66 4.08 6.11
C SER A 324 -29.20 3.34 7.37
N PHE A 325 -28.28 3.91 8.14
CA PHE A 325 -27.71 3.24 9.31
C PHE A 325 -28.67 3.26 10.51
N VAL A 326 -28.92 2.07 11.08
CA VAL A 326 -29.71 1.88 12.31
C VAL A 326 -28.81 1.29 13.38
N PRO A 327 -28.47 2.04 14.45
CA PRO A 327 -27.62 1.53 15.52
C PRO A 327 -28.25 0.34 16.27
N LYS A 328 -27.43 -0.61 16.73
CA LYS A 328 -27.88 -1.78 17.51
C LYS A 328 -28.65 -1.43 18.77
N TRP A 329 -28.35 -0.28 19.38
CA TRP A 329 -28.99 0.20 20.62
C TRP A 329 -30.26 1.01 20.39
N SER A 330 -30.64 1.31 19.15
CA SER A 330 -31.75 2.23 18.81
C SER A 330 -33.13 1.78 19.31
N SER A 331 -33.32 0.47 19.60
CA SER A 331 -34.53 -0.04 20.24
C SER A 331 -34.59 0.22 21.75
N ASP A 332 -33.45 0.42 22.40
CA ASP A 332 -33.28 0.43 23.85
C ASP A 332 -33.00 1.82 24.43
N PHE A 333 -32.65 2.76 23.59
CA PHE A 333 -32.26 4.10 24.01
C PHE A 333 -32.63 5.15 22.96
N THR A 334 -33.28 6.22 23.40
CA THR A 334 -33.55 7.43 22.59
C THR A 334 -32.63 8.52 23.06
N VAL A 335 -31.75 8.96 22.16
CA VAL A 335 -30.79 10.03 22.43
C VAL A 335 -31.54 11.37 22.40
N PRO A 336 -31.46 12.20 23.48
CA PRO A 336 -32.03 13.54 23.47
C PRO A 336 -31.42 14.41 22.37
N ALA A 337 -32.22 15.23 21.70
CA ALA A 337 -31.79 16.06 20.56
C ALA A 337 -30.59 16.98 20.89
N TRP A 338 -30.54 17.53 22.11
CA TRP A 338 -29.44 18.39 22.53
C TRP A 338 -28.08 17.68 22.56
N MET A 339 -28.03 16.35 22.73
CA MET A 339 -26.78 15.59 22.72
C MET A 339 -26.20 15.43 21.31
N THR A 340 -27.03 15.49 20.29
CA THR A 340 -26.61 15.40 18.88
C THR A 340 -26.45 16.76 18.23
N ASP A 341 -26.84 17.84 18.90
CA ASP A 341 -26.64 19.20 18.45
C ASP A 341 -25.17 19.57 18.44
N TYR A 342 -24.66 20.01 17.29
CA TYR A 342 -23.24 20.27 17.10
C TYR A 342 -22.75 21.50 17.89
N GLU A 343 -23.57 22.54 18.00
CA GLU A 343 -23.22 23.74 18.78
C GLU A 343 -23.15 23.43 20.27
N GLU A 344 -24.03 22.58 20.78
CA GLU A 344 -23.99 22.11 22.15
C GLU A 344 -22.73 21.27 22.44
N LYS A 345 -22.30 20.45 21.49
CA LYS A 345 -21.03 19.71 21.60
C LYS A 345 -19.84 20.67 21.63
N LEU A 346 -19.80 21.65 20.74
CA LEU A 346 -18.75 22.67 20.74
C LEU A 346 -18.74 23.49 22.04
N TYR A 347 -19.93 23.82 22.56
CA TYR A 347 -20.06 24.49 23.85
C TYR A 347 -19.51 23.65 25.02
N ALA A 348 -19.83 22.35 25.05
CA ALA A 348 -19.29 21.43 26.04
C ALA A 348 -17.75 21.38 26.02
N LEU A 349 -17.14 21.40 24.81
CA LEU A 349 -15.70 21.34 24.63
C LEU A 349 -14.97 22.66 24.93
N THR A 350 -15.62 23.81 24.70
CA THR A 350 -14.95 25.12 24.71
C THR A 350 -15.32 25.99 25.93
N SER A 351 -16.45 25.73 26.57
CA SER A 351 -16.95 26.53 27.70
C SER A 351 -16.50 25.98 29.05
N PRO A 352 -15.96 26.82 29.95
CA PRO A 352 -15.69 26.41 31.34
C PRO A 352 -16.93 25.95 32.11
N SER A 353 -18.11 26.44 31.73
CA SER A 353 -19.41 26.08 32.33
C SER A 353 -20.14 25.01 31.53
N GLY A 354 -19.55 24.47 30.47
CA GLY A 354 -20.11 23.35 29.71
C GLY A 354 -20.17 22.07 30.54
N ARG A 355 -21.04 21.14 30.13
CA ARG A 355 -21.10 19.77 30.70
C ARG A 355 -19.79 19.02 30.48
N MET A 356 -19.66 17.88 31.15
CA MET A 356 -18.57 16.96 30.83
C MET A 356 -18.70 16.45 29.39
N ALA A 357 -17.66 16.63 28.60
CA ALA A 357 -17.59 16.12 27.24
C ALA A 357 -17.08 14.67 27.22
N SER A 358 -17.40 13.96 26.14
CA SER A 358 -16.89 12.62 25.87
C SER A 358 -15.90 12.61 24.72
N ASP A 359 -14.83 11.83 24.86
CA ASP A 359 -13.95 11.40 23.78
C ASP A 359 -14.07 9.87 23.67
N SER A 360 -14.81 9.42 22.65
CA SER A 360 -15.12 8.02 22.45
C SER A 360 -13.94 7.29 21.82
N HIS A 361 -13.25 6.46 22.60
CA HIS A 361 -12.05 5.72 22.21
C HIS A 361 -12.38 4.66 21.14
N ARG A 362 -11.92 4.88 19.92
CA ARG A 362 -12.11 4.03 18.74
C ARG A 362 -13.57 3.79 18.34
N GLY A 363 -14.46 4.75 18.67
CA GLY A 363 -15.90 4.63 18.42
C GLY A 363 -16.67 3.89 19.51
N ASP A 364 -17.87 3.41 19.19
CA ASP A 364 -18.74 2.63 20.10
C ASP A 364 -18.28 1.18 20.18
N VAL A 365 -17.20 0.94 20.91
CA VAL A 365 -16.62 -0.41 21.10
C VAL A 365 -17.46 -1.32 22.00
N GLN A 366 -18.52 -0.79 22.62
CA GLN A 366 -19.47 -1.61 23.37
C GLN A 366 -20.42 -2.41 22.45
N ASN A 367 -20.64 -1.93 21.23
CA ASN A 367 -21.59 -2.52 20.29
C ASN A 367 -20.97 -2.95 18.95
N TYR A 368 -19.79 -2.44 18.61
CA TYR A 368 -19.15 -2.62 17.31
C TYR A 368 -17.64 -2.87 17.42
N PRO A 369 -16.99 -3.39 16.38
CA PRO A 369 -15.53 -3.44 16.33
C PRO A 369 -14.90 -2.06 16.53
N GLU A 370 -13.76 -2.00 17.19
CA GLU A 370 -12.96 -0.77 17.30
C GLU A 370 -12.56 -0.24 15.90
N ASN A 371 -12.48 1.08 15.75
CA ASN A 371 -12.09 1.74 14.50
C ASN A 371 -12.93 1.34 13.27
N SER A 372 -14.19 0.92 13.45
CA SER A 372 -15.10 0.56 12.36
C SER A 372 -16.07 1.68 12.02
N ILE A 373 -16.49 1.79 10.75
CA ILE A 373 -17.48 2.78 10.32
C ILE A 373 -18.78 2.71 11.15
N PRO A 374 -19.40 1.54 11.38
CA PRO A 374 -20.59 1.49 12.22
C PRO A 374 -20.32 1.86 13.68
N GLY A 375 -19.13 1.57 14.22
CA GLY A 375 -18.74 1.98 15.57
C GLY A 375 -18.57 3.50 15.71
N ILE A 376 -17.93 4.14 14.74
CA ILE A 376 -17.78 5.60 14.69
C ILE A 376 -19.15 6.27 14.56
N LEU A 377 -19.96 5.84 13.60
CA LEU A 377 -21.29 6.41 13.36
C LEU A 377 -22.23 6.22 14.57
N SER A 378 -22.18 5.05 15.20
CA SER A 378 -22.89 4.79 16.45
C SER A 378 -22.50 5.76 17.58
N ALA A 379 -21.20 6.02 17.76
CA ALA A 379 -20.71 6.98 18.76
C ALA A 379 -21.18 8.41 18.46
N ILE A 380 -21.15 8.83 17.20
CA ILE A 380 -21.67 10.13 16.76
C ILE A 380 -23.17 10.26 17.08
N MET A 381 -23.95 9.23 16.77
CA MET A 381 -25.41 9.20 17.02
C MET A 381 -25.75 9.10 18.52
N LEU A 382 -24.87 8.53 19.34
CA LEU A 382 -24.96 8.56 20.81
C LEU A 382 -24.67 9.93 21.40
N GLY A 383 -24.26 10.89 20.58
CA GLY A 383 -23.95 12.24 21.01
C GLY A 383 -22.51 12.41 21.52
N ALA A 384 -21.59 11.55 21.14
CA ALA A 384 -20.17 11.74 21.44
C ALA A 384 -19.71 13.13 20.96
N ASP A 385 -19.02 13.88 21.83
CA ASP A 385 -18.49 15.20 21.50
C ASP A 385 -17.27 15.07 20.59
N VAL A 386 -16.43 14.09 20.90
CA VAL A 386 -15.23 13.70 20.16
C VAL A 386 -15.26 12.20 19.95
N VAL A 387 -14.76 11.73 18.82
CA VAL A 387 -14.48 10.31 18.60
C VAL A 387 -13.02 10.16 18.24
N GLU A 388 -12.31 9.38 19.01
CA GLU A 388 -10.92 9.04 18.75
C GLU A 388 -10.83 7.89 17.75
N ILE A 389 -9.87 7.98 16.85
CA ILE A 389 -9.55 6.99 15.83
C ILE A 389 -8.04 6.90 15.58
N ASP A 390 -7.57 5.72 15.23
CA ASP A 390 -6.16 5.45 14.97
C ASP A 390 -5.89 5.33 13.46
N ILE A 391 -4.82 5.96 12.96
CA ILE A 391 -4.48 5.98 11.53
C ILE A 391 -3.18 5.21 11.27
N ARG A 392 -3.21 4.33 10.25
CA ARG A 392 -2.05 3.66 9.67
C ARG A 392 -2.04 3.79 8.15
N LEU A 393 -0.89 3.49 7.55
CA LEU A 393 -0.74 3.40 6.10
C LEU A 393 -0.63 1.94 5.65
N THR A 394 -1.29 1.63 4.55
CA THR A 394 -1.11 0.39 3.80
C THR A 394 0.17 0.45 2.96
N LYS A 395 0.53 -0.67 2.35
CA LYS A 395 1.65 -0.76 1.41
C LYS A 395 1.54 0.21 0.22
N ASP A 396 0.33 0.46 -0.24
CA ASP A 396 -0.01 1.33 -1.37
C ASP A 396 -0.46 2.73 -0.92
N ASN A 397 -0.08 3.11 0.33
CA ASN A 397 -0.26 4.44 0.92
C ASN A 397 -1.73 4.85 1.13
N ILE A 398 -2.65 3.91 1.34
CA ILE A 398 -4.00 4.28 1.77
C ILE A 398 -4.03 4.43 3.28
N MET A 399 -4.56 5.56 3.76
CA MET A 399 -4.79 5.81 5.19
C MET A 399 -5.97 4.96 5.66
N VAL A 400 -5.71 4.01 6.56
CA VAL A 400 -6.71 3.09 7.12
C VAL A 400 -6.82 3.25 8.63
N LEU A 401 -7.98 2.87 9.19
CA LEU A 401 -8.23 2.96 10.62
C LEU A 401 -7.84 1.65 11.31
N MET A 402 -6.74 1.70 12.07
CA MET A 402 -6.27 0.55 12.85
C MET A 402 -5.30 1.01 13.94
N HIS A 403 -5.48 0.50 15.18
CA HIS A 403 -4.57 0.79 16.27
C HIS A 403 -3.25 0.04 16.13
N ASP A 404 -3.30 -1.29 16.02
CA ASP A 404 -2.11 -2.14 15.99
C ASP A 404 -1.46 -2.13 14.60
N ALA A 405 -0.16 -2.26 14.53
CA ALA A 405 0.53 -2.54 13.27
C ALA A 405 0.20 -3.95 12.75
N SER A 406 -0.11 -4.85 13.68
CA SER A 406 -0.42 -6.25 13.40
C SER A 406 -1.94 -6.46 13.23
N LEU A 407 -2.31 -7.20 12.19
CA LEU A 407 -3.69 -7.58 11.86
C LEU A 407 -4.29 -8.66 12.80
N LYS A 408 -3.46 -9.30 13.64
CA LYS A 408 -3.83 -10.52 14.41
C LYS A 408 -4.97 -10.32 15.39
N ARG A 409 -5.00 -9.21 16.13
CA ARG A 409 -5.90 -9.00 17.26
C ARG A 409 -7.31 -8.66 16.81
N THR A 410 -7.43 -7.84 15.80
CA THR A 410 -8.68 -7.16 15.42
C THR A 410 -9.29 -7.67 14.13
N THR A 411 -8.62 -8.62 13.44
CA THR A 411 -9.13 -9.17 12.16
C THR A 411 -9.08 -10.69 12.11
N ASP A 412 -9.78 -11.25 11.12
CA ASP A 412 -9.77 -12.68 10.80
C ASP A 412 -8.52 -13.13 10.02
N TRP A 413 -7.42 -12.35 10.08
CA TRP A 413 -6.15 -12.58 9.41
C TRP A 413 -5.64 -14.03 9.57
N ASN A 414 -5.71 -14.62 10.78
CA ASN A 414 -5.27 -16.00 11.03
C ASN A 414 -5.96 -17.03 10.14
N GLN A 415 -7.18 -16.74 9.69
CA GLN A 415 -7.98 -17.65 8.85
C GLN A 415 -7.69 -17.45 7.36
N LYS A 416 -7.20 -16.26 6.96
CA LYS A 416 -7.09 -15.83 5.56
C LYS A 416 -5.67 -15.71 5.02
N LYS A 417 -4.67 -15.47 5.88
CA LYS A 417 -3.27 -15.31 5.50
C LYS A 417 -2.77 -16.42 4.58
N GLY A 418 -2.08 -16.05 3.52
CA GLY A 418 -1.49 -16.98 2.54
C GLY A 418 -2.51 -17.74 1.69
N LYS A 419 -3.82 -17.41 1.78
CA LYS A 419 -4.87 -18.00 0.93
C LYS A 419 -5.21 -17.04 -0.21
N ASN A 420 -5.52 -17.59 -1.38
CA ASN A 420 -5.94 -16.81 -2.55
C ASN A 420 -4.97 -15.67 -2.93
N GLY A 421 -3.66 -15.88 -2.75
CA GLY A 421 -2.64 -14.87 -3.05
C GLY A 421 -2.45 -13.79 -1.98
N LEU A 422 -3.18 -13.85 -0.86
CA LEU A 422 -3.02 -12.88 0.23
C LEU A 422 -1.67 -13.03 0.94
N PRO A 423 -1.08 -11.93 1.43
CA PRO A 423 0.18 -11.97 2.18
C PRO A 423 0.11 -12.86 3.42
N THR A 424 1.26 -13.38 3.86
CA THR A 424 1.41 -14.12 5.12
C THR A 424 1.83 -13.23 6.27
N SER A 425 2.38 -12.05 5.98
CA SER A 425 2.72 -11.03 6.97
C SER A 425 1.49 -10.57 7.75
N ASP A 426 1.68 -10.30 9.04
CA ASP A 426 0.64 -9.71 9.88
C ASP A 426 0.72 -8.17 9.95
N GLN A 427 1.69 -7.55 9.27
CA GLN A 427 1.89 -6.11 9.31
C GLN A 427 1.05 -5.41 8.21
N ILE A 428 0.26 -4.41 8.60
CA ILE A 428 -0.59 -3.63 7.68
C ILE A 428 0.22 -3.05 6.52
N ALA A 429 1.43 -2.56 6.79
CA ALA A 429 2.31 -1.95 5.79
C ALA A 429 2.77 -2.92 4.69
N ASP A 430 2.56 -4.22 4.84
CA ASP A 430 2.87 -5.24 3.83
C ASP A 430 1.67 -5.59 2.94
N TRP A 431 0.48 -5.05 3.25
CA TRP A 431 -0.78 -5.29 2.55
C TRP A 431 -1.21 -4.09 1.73
N THR A 432 -1.68 -4.30 0.50
CA THR A 432 -2.43 -3.28 -0.24
C THR A 432 -3.83 -3.12 0.35
N TYR A 433 -4.50 -2.00 0.07
CA TYR A 433 -5.86 -1.79 0.57
C TYR A 433 -6.84 -2.80 -0.04
N GLU A 434 -6.68 -3.16 -1.32
CA GLU A 434 -7.47 -4.21 -1.96
C GLU A 434 -7.35 -5.56 -1.22
N GLU A 435 -6.13 -5.96 -0.85
CA GLU A 435 -5.88 -7.18 -0.05
C GLU A 435 -6.52 -7.08 1.35
N LEU A 436 -6.47 -5.90 2.00
CA LEU A 436 -7.10 -5.67 3.30
C LEU A 436 -8.63 -5.74 3.24
N CYS A 437 -9.27 -5.38 2.13
CA CYS A 437 -10.70 -5.53 1.91
C CYS A 437 -11.20 -6.99 1.98
N GLU A 438 -10.29 -7.96 1.82
CA GLU A 438 -10.62 -9.38 2.02
C GLU A 438 -10.76 -9.76 3.51
N LEU A 439 -10.19 -8.99 4.43
CA LEU A 439 -10.27 -9.25 5.87
C LEU A 439 -11.57 -8.72 6.47
N ARG A 440 -11.93 -9.28 7.63
CA ARG A 440 -13.08 -8.82 8.42
C ARG A 440 -12.64 -8.46 9.82
N LEU A 441 -13.14 -7.33 10.32
CA LEU A 441 -12.92 -6.92 11.70
C LEU A 441 -13.62 -7.89 12.66
N LEU A 442 -12.98 -8.14 13.81
CA LEU A 442 -13.51 -8.98 14.85
C LEU A 442 -14.26 -8.15 15.90
N TYR A 443 -15.40 -8.67 16.36
CA TYR A 443 -16.11 -8.22 17.56
C TYR A 443 -16.37 -9.42 18.46
N ASP A 444 -15.96 -9.34 19.72
CA ASP A 444 -16.00 -10.46 20.68
C ASP A 444 -15.38 -11.75 20.11
N GLY A 445 -14.27 -11.61 19.39
CA GLY A 445 -13.52 -12.73 18.78
C GLY A 445 -14.19 -13.37 17.56
N LYS A 446 -15.29 -12.82 17.06
CA LYS A 446 -16.02 -13.31 15.89
C LYS A 446 -15.88 -12.32 14.73
N ALA A 447 -15.69 -12.85 13.51
CA ALA A 447 -15.69 -12.04 12.32
C ALA A 447 -17.07 -11.40 12.09
N THR A 448 -17.03 -10.11 11.74
CA THR A 448 -18.23 -9.32 11.38
C THR A 448 -18.25 -9.11 9.86
N ASP A 449 -19.23 -8.36 9.35
CA ASP A 449 -19.26 -7.91 7.97
C ASP A 449 -18.40 -6.65 7.74
N CYS A 450 -17.81 -6.07 8.79
CA CYS A 450 -17.01 -4.85 8.69
C CYS A 450 -15.63 -5.15 8.11
N ILE A 451 -15.24 -4.38 7.09
CA ILE A 451 -13.86 -4.31 6.59
C ILE A 451 -13.07 -3.26 7.39
N ILE A 452 -11.75 -3.24 7.21
CA ILE A 452 -10.90 -2.16 7.71
C ILE A 452 -11.23 -0.90 6.91
N PRO A 453 -11.74 0.18 7.53
CA PRO A 453 -12.15 1.37 6.78
C PRO A 453 -10.98 2.28 6.46
N THR A 454 -11.17 3.14 5.46
CA THR A 454 -10.26 4.24 5.17
C THR A 454 -10.53 5.44 6.07
N MET A 455 -9.50 6.28 6.24
CA MET A 455 -9.67 7.59 6.88
C MET A 455 -10.60 8.51 6.07
N TYR A 456 -10.67 8.32 4.74
CA TYR A 456 -11.59 9.05 3.88
C TYR A 456 -13.06 8.79 4.26
N GLU A 457 -13.44 7.52 4.46
CA GLU A 457 -14.79 7.16 4.90
C GLU A 457 -15.12 7.75 6.27
N ALA A 458 -14.16 7.67 7.21
CA ALA A 458 -14.35 8.26 8.52
C ALA A 458 -14.56 9.78 8.45
N ALA A 459 -13.74 10.50 7.69
CA ALA A 459 -13.83 11.94 7.58
C ALA A 459 -15.22 12.42 7.09
N LEU A 460 -15.86 11.69 6.18
CA LEU A 460 -17.21 11.98 5.70
C LEU A 460 -18.26 11.92 6.82
N LEU A 461 -18.06 11.10 7.86
CA LEU A 461 -19.03 10.96 8.96
C LEU A 461 -19.03 12.14 9.91
N PHE A 462 -17.91 12.86 10.04
CA PHE A 462 -17.73 13.87 11.09
C PHE A 462 -18.26 15.25 10.75
N ALA A 463 -18.35 15.62 9.47
CA ALA A 463 -18.74 16.95 9.03
C ALA A 463 -20.04 17.43 9.71
N GLY A 464 -19.93 18.47 10.56
CA GLY A 464 -21.06 19.07 11.27
C GLY A 464 -21.74 18.16 12.32
N ARG A 465 -21.12 17.06 12.75
CA ARG A 465 -21.72 16.07 13.67
C ARG A 465 -20.95 15.85 14.95
N SER A 466 -19.62 15.75 14.86
CA SER A 466 -18.74 15.49 16.01
C SER A 466 -17.33 15.96 15.71
N GLN A 467 -16.49 16.06 16.73
CA GLN A 467 -15.06 16.32 16.55
C GLN A 467 -14.29 15.01 16.37
N ILE A 468 -13.21 15.05 15.62
CA ILE A 468 -12.30 13.91 15.46
C ILE A 468 -11.06 14.12 16.32
N HIS A 469 -10.72 13.12 17.11
CA HIS A 469 -9.41 12.97 17.72
C HIS A 469 -8.68 11.86 16.95
N PHE A 470 -7.65 12.16 16.17
CA PHE A 470 -6.91 11.14 15.46
C PHE A 470 -5.52 10.92 16.06
N ASP A 471 -5.17 9.67 16.24
CA ASP A 471 -3.85 9.22 16.68
C ASP A 471 -3.11 8.58 15.50
N CYS A 472 -2.11 9.29 14.98
CA CYS A 472 -1.31 8.82 13.87
C CYS A 472 -0.25 7.85 14.37
N LYS A 473 -0.39 6.56 14.02
CA LYS A 473 0.47 5.45 14.45
C LYS A 473 1.63 5.17 13.50
N VAL A 474 1.89 6.05 12.52
CA VAL A 474 2.97 5.90 11.56
C VAL A 474 4.06 6.94 11.81
N ASP A 475 5.31 6.55 11.58
CA ASP A 475 6.47 7.47 11.67
C ASP A 475 6.72 8.19 10.32
N ASP A 476 5.62 8.64 9.71
CA ASP A 476 5.64 9.47 8.51
C ASP A 476 5.09 10.85 8.86
N ILE A 477 5.97 11.84 8.80
CA ILE A 477 5.69 13.19 9.23
C ILE A 477 4.67 13.91 8.35
N ASP A 478 4.61 13.51 7.07
CA ASP A 478 3.73 14.12 6.08
C ASP A 478 2.28 13.62 6.20
N VAL A 479 2.03 12.47 6.86
CA VAL A 479 0.68 11.92 7.06
C VAL A 479 -0.24 12.90 7.78
N ASN A 480 0.28 13.70 8.72
CA ASN A 480 -0.51 14.71 9.39
C ASN A 480 -1.01 15.81 8.42
N SER A 481 -0.16 16.19 7.48
CA SER A 481 -0.54 17.14 6.41
C SER A 481 -1.55 16.52 5.46
N ASP A 482 -1.41 15.24 5.14
CA ASP A 482 -2.35 14.51 4.30
C ASP A 482 -3.72 14.37 4.95
N VAL A 483 -3.79 14.12 6.27
CA VAL A 483 -5.05 14.11 7.03
C VAL A 483 -5.73 15.48 6.97
N PHE A 484 -4.97 16.57 7.03
CA PHE A 484 -5.51 17.91 6.90
C PHE A 484 -6.09 18.19 5.50
N LEU A 485 -5.36 17.81 4.45
CA LEU A 485 -5.84 17.93 3.07
C LEU A 485 -7.08 17.04 2.83
N LEU A 486 -7.12 15.87 3.47
CA LEU A 486 -8.30 15.02 3.47
C LEU A 486 -9.51 15.71 4.11
N ALA A 487 -9.31 16.38 5.25
CA ALA A 487 -10.35 17.14 5.92
C ALA A 487 -10.91 18.27 5.05
N GLU A 488 -10.05 18.93 4.26
CA GLU A 488 -10.49 19.92 3.27
C GLU A 488 -11.31 19.28 2.14
N ALA A 489 -10.84 18.15 1.60
CA ALA A 489 -11.49 17.46 0.49
C ALA A 489 -12.84 16.83 0.86
N THR A 490 -13.07 16.51 2.15
CA THR A 490 -14.32 15.92 2.67
C THR A 490 -15.24 16.94 3.37
N ASP A 491 -14.92 18.24 3.30
CA ASP A 491 -15.62 19.32 4.01
C ASP A 491 -15.78 19.08 5.53
N SER A 492 -14.82 18.34 6.12
CA SER A 492 -14.84 17.97 7.53
C SER A 492 -13.83 18.76 8.39
N LYS A 493 -13.20 19.79 7.82
CA LYS A 493 -12.13 20.58 8.44
C LYS A 493 -12.47 21.11 9.83
N GLU A 494 -13.70 21.57 10.05
CA GLU A 494 -14.16 22.12 11.32
C GLU A 494 -14.30 21.04 12.42
N SER A 495 -14.34 19.76 12.01
CA SER A 495 -14.46 18.61 12.91
C SER A 495 -13.11 18.09 13.42
N PHE A 496 -11.97 18.55 12.88
CA PHE A 496 -10.67 18.03 13.26
C PHE A 496 -10.11 18.73 14.49
N VAL A 497 -9.97 17.98 15.58
CA VAL A 497 -9.30 18.39 16.81
C VAL A 497 -7.98 17.63 16.95
N TYR A 498 -6.89 18.37 17.01
CA TYR A 498 -5.56 17.78 17.19
C TYR A 498 -5.22 17.60 18.65
N TYR A 499 -5.16 16.37 19.11
CA TYR A 499 -4.67 15.99 20.42
C TYR A 499 -3.25 15.43 20.33
N TYR A 500 -2.25 16.29 20.11
CA TYR A 500 -0.87 15.85 20.12
C TYR A 500 -0.13 16.20 21.41
N GLY A 501 0.83 15.36 21.79
CA GLY A 501 1.83 15.70 22.78
C GLY A 501 2.59 16.98 22.40
N ILE A 502 3.03 17.76 23.37
CA ILE A 502 3.74 19.03 23.15
C ILE A 502 4.91 18.87 22.17
N SER A 503 5.63 17.75 22.24
CA SER A 503 6.75 17.44 21.34
C SER A 503 6.31 17.26 19.88
N THR A 504 5.15 16.67 19.64
CA THR A 504 4.61 16.46 18.29
C THR A 504 4.10 17.78 17.70
N MET A 505 3.44 18.63 18.49
CA MET A 505 3.04 19.97 18.06
C MET A 505 4.22 20.85 17.66
N VAL A 506 5.32 20.82 18.43
CA VAL A 506 6.53 21.58 18.11
C VAL A 506 7.16 21.07 16.81
N LYS A 507 7.20 19.76 16.61
CA LYS A 507 7.70 19.14 15.39
C LYS A 507 6.84 19.53 14.17
N TRP A 508 5.54 19.55 14.32
CA TRP A 508 4.57 19.96 13.31
C TRP A 508 4.69 21.44 12.93
N GLN A 509 4.79 22.33 13.92
CA GLN A 509 5.02 23.77 13.72
C GLN A 509 6.33 24.06 13.00
N SER A 510 7.37 23.24 13.21
CA SER A 510 8.66 23.41 12.54
C SER A 510 8.64 23.03 11.06
N LEU A 511 7.77 22.09 10.67
CA LEU A 511 7.72 21.51 9.32
C LEU A 511 6.85 22.32 8.34
N ASN A 512 5.76 22.91 8.81
CA ASN A 512 4.75 23.56 7.97
C ASN A 512 4.80 25.08 8.04
N LYS A 513 5.97 25.65 8.26
CA LYS A 513 6.17 27.12 8.33
C LYS A 513 5.77 27.88 7.05
N SER A 514 5.64 27.19 5.92
CA SER A 514 5.33 27.77 4.61
C SER A 514 3.86 27.64 4.18
N ASP A 515 3.06 26.82 4.83
CA ASP A 515 1.67 26.61 4.48
C ASP A 515 0.76 27.55 5.27
N GLU A 516 0.11 28.50 4.58
CA GLU A 516 -0.70 29.54 5.22
C GLU A 516 -2.04 28.98 5.74
N SER A 517 -2.62 28.01 5.07
CA SER A 517 -3.86 27.35 5.51
C SER A 517 -3.62 26.55 6.79
N PHE A 518 -2.46 25.88 6.85
CA PHE A 518 -2.02 25.18 8.02
C PHE A 518 -1.69 26.13 9.20
N LYS A 519 -1.01 27.25 8.93
CA LYS A 519 -0.79 28.30 9.94
C LYS A 519 -2.09 28.84 10.51
N GLN A 520 -3.09 29.10 9.68
CA GLN A 520 -4.42 29.53 10.12
C GLN A 520 -5.08 28.46 10.98
N PHE A 521 -5.00 27.20 10.58
CA PHE A 521 -5.50 26.06 11.35
C PHE A 521 -4.79 25.94 12.70
N VAL A 522 -3.46 25.93 12.73
CA VAL A 522 -2.68 25.90 13.99
C VAL A 522 -2.99 27.10 14.87
N THR A 523 -3.21 28.29 14.28
CA THR A 523 -3.59 29.50 15.02
C THR A 523 -4.98 29.34 15.63
N LYS A 524 -5.95 28.83 14.84
CA LYS A 524 -7.30 28.55 15.29
C LYS A 524 -7.29 27.48 16.40
N MET A 525 -6.55 26.39 16.20
CA MET A 525 -6.38 25.32 17.19
C MET A 525 -5.63 25.79 18.43
N SER A 526 -4.59 26.60 18.30
CA SER A 526 -3.88 27.19 19.45
C SER A 526 -4.80 28.08 20.27
N LYS A 527 -5.76 28.76 19.64
CA LYS A 527 -6.79 29.52 20.33
C LYS A 527 -7.73 28.63 21.14
N TYR A 528 -8.19 27.52 20.58
CA TYR A 528 -8.98 26.50 21.30
C TYR A 528 -8.15 25.84 22.40
N LEU A 529 -6.91 25.43 22.11
CA LEU A 529 -5.99 24.82 23.06
C LEU A 529 -5.58 25.78 24.18
N SER A 530 -5.39 27.06 23.90
CA SER A 530 -5.02 28.08 24.93
C SER A 530 -6.18 28.42 25.88
N MET A 531 -7.43 28.26 25.42
CA MET A 531 -8.61 28.56 26.26
C MET A 531 -8.98 27.43 27.22
N SER A 532 -8.68 26.15 26.89
CA SER A 532 -9.00 25.00 27.74
C SER A 532 -8.31 23.67 27.32
N GLY A 533 -7.88 23.56 26.08
CA GLY A 533 -7.58 22.28 25.44
C GLY A 533 -6.39 21.51 26.04
N HIS A 534 -5.30 22.19 26.37
CA HIS A 534 -4.10 21.51 26.85
C HIS A 534 -4.27 20.91 28.25
N ALA A 535 -4.98 21.63 29.13
CA ALA A 535 -5.29 21.15 30.48
C ALA A 535 -6.33 20.00 30.45
N LEU A 536 -7.32 20.06 29.54
CA LEU A 536 -8.32 19.00 29.32
C LEU A 536 -7.66 17.70 28.92
N ARG A 537 -6.79 17.72 27.93
CA ARG A 537 -6.12 16.55 27.39
C ARG A 537 -5.32 15.77 28.42
N LYS A 538 -4.40 16.42 29.12
CA LYS A 538 -3.57 15.77 30.13
C LYS A 538 -4.41 15.16 31.25
N ARG A 539 -5.48 15.84 31.67
CA ARG A 539 -6.39 15.38 32.72
C ARG A 539 -7.29 14.24 32.29
N ASN A 540 -7.60 14.14 30.99
CA ASN A 540 -8.50 13.13 30.45
C ASN A 540 -7.95 11.71 30.62
N PHE A 541 -6.70 11.46 30.23
CA PHE A 541 -6.04 10.16 30.45
C PHE A 541 -5.84 9.86 31.94
N GLU A 542 -5.39 10.83 32.72
CA GLU A 542 -5.22 10.69 34.16
C GLU A 542 -6.53 10.28 34.88
N MET A 543 -7.69 10.72 34.37
CA MET A 543 -8.99 10.37 34.95
C MET A 543 -9.32 8.88 34.80
N ILE A 544 -9.14 8.30 33.59
CA ILE A 544 -9.39 6.88 33.33
C ILE A 544 -8.48 6.00 34.20
N GLU A 545 -7.22 6.30 34.25
CA GLU A 545 -6.24 5.56 35.04
C GLU A 545 -6.56 5.63 36.55
N LYS A 546 -6.99 6.80 37.02
CA LYS A 546 -7.16 7.09 38.44
C LYS A 546 -8.52 6.71 39.00
N HIS A 547 -9.60 6.90 38.23
CA HIS A 547 -10.99 6.78 38.71
C HIS A 547 -11.80 5.70 38.02
N GLY A 548 -11.31 5.16 36.90
CA GLY A 548 -11.98 4.14 36.10
C GLY A 548 -13.08 4.71 35.19
N ASP A 549 -13.40 3.93 34.16
CA ASP A 549 -14.36 4.27 33.10
C ASP A 549 -15.76 3.76 33.47
N HIS A 550 -16.40 4.42 34.43
CA HIS A 550 -17.75 4.12 34.94
C HIS A 550 -18.34 5.34 35.65
N ILE A 551 -19.67 5.31 35.93
CA ILE A 551 -20.45 6.45 36.47
C ILE A 551 -19.77 7.13 37.67
N ASP A 552 -19.36 6.33 38.67
CA ASP A 552 -18.72 6.90 39.87
C ASP A 552 -17.35 7.51 39.55
N GLY A 553 -16.62 6.92 38.60
CA GLY A 553 -15.36 7.47 38.10
C GLY A 553 -15.57 8.81 37.39
N TRP A 554 -16.57 8.91 36.51
CA TRP A 554 -16.91 10.16 35.80
C TRP A 554 -17.35 11.25 36.78
N LYS A 555 -18.22 10.95 37.74
CA LYS A 555 -18.64 11.88 38.82
C LYS A 555 -17.44 12.40 39.61
N LYS A 556 -16.56 11.49 40.01
CA LYS A 556 -15.38 11.84 40.79
C LYS A 556 -14.40 12.70 39.97
N GLY A 557 -14.18 12.35 38.71
CA GLY A 557 -13.37 13.13 37.78
C GLY A 557 -13.94 14.53 37.58
N TRP A 558 -15.25 14.68 37.39
CA TRP A 558 -15.90 15.98 37.27
C TRP A 558 -15.69 16.85 38.53
N ASN A 559 -15.87 16.27 39.70
CA ASN A 559 -15.67 16.97 40.97
C ASN A 559 -14.21 17.42 41.16
N GLU A 560 -13.25 16.71 40.58
CA GLU A 560 -11.84 17.09 40.57
C GLU A 560 -11.48 18.08 39.44
N GLY A 561 -12.47 18.52 38.63
CA GLY A 561 -12.30 19.53 37.59
C GLY A 561 -11.90 18.98 36.21
N TYR A 562 -12.05 17.67 35.95
CA TYR A 562 -11.91 17.10 34.61
C TYR A 562 -13.13 17.49 33.76
N LYS A 563 -12.88 17.95 32.55
CA LYS A 563 -13.92 18.46 31.63
C LYS A 563 -14.32 17.49 30.54
N MET A 564 -13.53 16.47 30.31
CA MET A 564 -13.79 15.45 29.30
C MET A 564 -13.42 14.08 29.81
N THR A 565 -14.14 13.05 29.41
CA THR A 565 -13.79 11.64 29.65
C THR A 565 -13.36 10.98 28.36
N PHE A 566 -12.23 10.27 28.40
CA PHE A 566 -11.80 9.35 27.34
C PHE A 566 -12.39 7.98 27.68
N THR A 567 -13.31 7.47 26.87
CA THR A 567 -14.14 6.35 27.29
C THR A 567 -14.27 5.23 26.25
N ASN A 568 -14.17 3.98 26.71
CA ASN A 568 -14.59 2.79 25.97
C ASN A 568 -16.10 2.49 26.14
N LYS A 569 -16.82 3.34 26.91
CA LYS A 569 -18.22 3.11 27.31
C LYS A 569 -19.12 4.26 26.91
N VAL A 570 -19.01 4.71 25.67
CA VAL A 570 -19.77 5.86 25.17
C VAL A 570 -21.28 5.63 25.28
N TYR A 571 -21.78 4.42 25.09
CA TYR A 571 -23.18 4.08 25.24
C TYR A 571 -23.66 4.29 26.70
N ASP A 572 -22.93 3.76 27.68
CA ASP A 572 -23.24 3.94 29.09
C ASP A 572 -23.11 5.41 29.52
N PHE A 573 -22.09 6.11 29.00
CA PHE A 573 -21.90 7.53 29.27
C PHE A 573 -23.04 8.38 28.71
N SER A 574 -23.52 8.11 27.50
CA SER A 574 -24.64 8.81 26.88
C SER A 574 -25.94 8.61 27.65
N LYS A 575 -26.21 7.38 28.10
CA LYS A 575 -27.36 7.10 28.97
C LYS A 575 -27.28 7.86 30.31
N TYR A 576 -26.10 7.91 30.89
CA TYR A 576 -25.85 8.68 32.11
C TYR A 576 -26.12 10.18 31.91
N LEU A 577 -25.61 10.77 30.83
CA LEU A 577 -25.87 12.18 30.49
C LEU A 577 -27.35 12.45 30.25
N ALA A 578 -28.02 11.60 29.47
CA ALA A 578 -29.43 11.76 29.15
C ALA A 578 -30.33 11.70 30.40
N ALA A 579 -30.00 10.83 31.38
CA ALA A 579 -30.75 10.69 32.63
C ALA A 579 -30.61 11.90 33.56
N ASN A 580 -29.61 12.74 33.38
CA ASN A 580 -29.35 13.89 34.27
C ASN A 580 -29.77 15.25 33.69
N GLU A 581 -30.53 15.26 32.56
CA GLU A 581 -31.18 16.42 31.91
C GLU A 581 -30.36 17.73 31.95
N GLY A 582 -29.19 17.74 31.31
CA GLY A 582 -28.40 18.96 31.17
C GLY A 582 -27.00 18.87 31.78
N PRO A 583 -26.29 20.01 31.91
CA PRO A 583 -24.97 20.03 32.52
C PRO A 583 -25.04 19.39 33.89
N ILE A 584 -24.10 18.49 34.18
CA ILE A 584 -24.01 17.85 35.50
C ILE A 584 -23.88 18.98 36.52
N ALA A 585 -25.05 19.45 37.00
CA ALA A 585 -25.09 20.35 38.12
C ALA A 585 -24.63 19.55 39.32
N LEU A 586 -23.47 19.82 39.80
CA LEU A 586 -22.96 19.26 41.03
C LEU A 586 -23.75 19.85 42.20
N PRO A 587 -24.11 19.02 43.16
CA PRO A 587 -24.70 19.51 44.38
C PRO A 587 -23.73 20.41 45.14
#